data_938c2aa3aa413f5fe7bacd902d58eeb1
#
_entry.id   938c2aa3aa413f5fe7bacd902d58eeb1
#
_cell.length_a   1.000
_cell.length_b   1.000
_cell.length_c   1.000
_cell.angle_alpha   90.00
_cell.angle_beta   90.00
_cell.angle_gamma   90.00
#
_symmetry.space_group_name_H-M   'P 1'
#
loop_
_entity.id
_entity.type
_entity.pdbx_description
1 polymer ?
#
loop_
_entity_poly.entity_id
_entity_poly.type
_entity_poly.pdbx_seq_one_letter_code
_entity_poly.pdbx_strand_id
1 'polypeptide(L)'
;MLASLLLLVATEPLNLDFSSGLLTGWTGTGFELRDGQLSSAAAKNGLLHYTFRLPANAAMLRFSAAVFRRELADPKKPMDILLEAPGREYVPRQIWREDRWAKSEAIAPAGEKGELSQYVWRVDKYAGKHVRIILIDADSRDGSYLVCTGFQLLTRDDVNQTHFENDIRAVCQKHDLPQPERYSSEHFLAYSNAGRGFTQARLKDCERMYDAFFRHFRRKGFTLTLPQEKLMLAIFSTQQGFEAFIGHHPGAHVTGMYHTPSNRLVVYDYGTNTAFLLEKRELEEQAKRSASKGERNFTVDRLWRQHRQDVNVSTLMHEVAHQLSFNTGLLRRGGDAPAWLIEGLAMYCEPTRAGVWQGIGQPNFLRTKMLKERRPFKLLQLLRNDDWLHKTARVEDVVAGYSQSWALFRFLMQEHPKELRQYLDLIRDRRTPEHRLADFSEVFGNLAALEKRYEEYVEELIGAED
;
A
#
# COMPACT_ATOMS: atom_id res chain seq x y z
N MET A 1 -2.90 16.00 43.00
CA MET A 1 -3.41 14.85 42.26
C MET A 1 -4.75 15.21 41.67
N LEU A 2 -4.80 15.66 40.43
CA LEU A 2 -6.02 15.89 39.66
C LEU A 2 -5.99 14.88 38.51
N ALA A 3 -6.77 13.82 38.66
CA ALA A 3 -6.97 12.83 37.61
C ALA A 3 -7.88 13.46 36.55
N SER A 4 -7.35 13.78 35.39
CA SER A 4 -8.13 14.14 34.22
C SER A 4 -8.85 12.90 33.72
N LEU A 5 -10.15 12.78 34.01
CA LEU A 5 -11.05 11.85 33.35
C LEU A 5 -11.14 12.28 31.87
N LEU A 6 -10.44 11.60 30.98
CA LEU A 6 -10.76 11.60 29.57
C LEU A 6 -12.10 10.87 29.41
N LEU A 7 -13.19 11.63 29.31
CA LEU A 7 -14.45 11.11 28.79
C LEU A 7 -14.19 10.69 27.34
N LEU A 8 -14.05 9.39 27.11
CA LEU A 8 -14.30 8.80 25.80
C LEU A 8 -15.78 9.07 25.49
N VAL A 9 -16.06 10.12 24.75
CA VAL A 9 -17.35 10.28 24.08
C VAL A 9 -17.38 9.16 23.04
N ALA A 10 -18.03 8.06 23.37
CA ALA A 10 -18.41 7.05 22.40
C ALA A 10 -19.27 7.78 21.36
N THR A 11 -18.73 8.02 20.18
CA THR A 11 -19.52 8.49 19.04
C THR A 11 -20.49 7.38 18.71
N GLU A 12 -21.79 7.61 18.90
CA GLU A 12 -22.81 6.64 18.45
C GLU A 12 -22.54 6.28 16.98
N PRO A 13 -22.67 4.99 16.63
CA PRO A 13 -22.46 4.56 15.25
C PRO A 13 -23.43 5.33 14.34
N LEU A 14 -22.90 5.83 13.20
CA LEU A 14 -23.69 6.56 12.23
C LEU A 14 -24.76 5.62 11.66
N ASN A 15 -26.04 5.96 11.83
CA ASN A 15 -27.17 5.19 11.27
C ASN A 15 -27.40 5.57 9.80
N LEU A 16 -26.38 5.31 8.97
CA LEU A 16 -26.39 5.61 7.53
C LEU A 16 -26.87 4.40 6.70
N ASP A 17 -26.60 3.19 7.16
CA ASP A 17 -26.89 1.95 6.46
C ASP A 17 -28.26 1.32 6.84
N PHE A 18 -28.96 1.96 7.77
CA PHE A 18 -30.26 1.50 8.29
C PHE A 18 -30.21 0.12 8.98
N SER A 19 -29.03 -0.37 9.33
CA SER A 19 -28.85 -1.70 9.94
C SER A 19 -29.57 -1.84 11.30
N SER A 20 -29.84 -0.74 11.98
CA SER A 20 -30.63 -0.71 13.22
C SER A 20 -32.12 -1.00 13.00
N GLY A 21 -32.62 -0.99 11.77
CA GLY A 21 -34.06 -1.07 11.47
C GLY A 21 -34.88 0.16 11.89
N LEU A 22 -34.22 1.22 12.36
CA LEU A 22 -34.83 2.45 12.86
C LEU A 22 -34.24 3.67 12.16
N LEU A 23 -34.99 4.77 12.13
CA LEU A 23 -34.53 6.07 11.62
C LEU A 23 -33.91 6.95 12.73
N THR A 24 -33.20 6.36 13.68
CA THR A 24 -32.54 7.08 14.77
C THR A 24 -31.58 8.13 14.20
N GLY A 25 -31.75 9.39 14.65
CA GLY A 25 -30.94 10.53 14.17
C GLY A 25 -31.46 11.19 12.89
N TRP A 26 -32.37 10.53 12.16
CA TRP A 26 -33.06 11.11 11.01
C TRP A 26 -34.23 11.97 11.48
N THR A 27 -34.44 13.10 10.82
CA THR A 27 -35.48 14.07 11.16
C THR A 27 -36.34 14.38 9.94
N GLY A 28 -37.65 14.34 10.09
CA GLY A 28 -38.59 14.61 9.02
C GLY A 28 -39.72 13.59 8.93
N THR A 29 -40.46 13.59 7.84
CA THR A 29 -41.64 12.73 7.62
C THR A 29 -41.72 12.27 6.15
N GLY A 30 -42.64 11.34 5.88
CA GLY A 30 -42.97 10.92 4.52
C GLY A 30 -42.06 9.83 3.95
N PHE A 31 -41.25 9.19 4.77
CA PHE A 31 -40.44 8.03 4.39
C PHE A 31 -40.61 6.91 5.40
N GLU A 32 -40.70 5.69 4.92
CA GLU A 32 -40.73 4.45 5.72
C GLU A 32 -39.51 3.60 5.41
N LEU A 33 -38.97 2.96 6.45
CA LEU A 33 -37.90 1.98 6.31
C LEU A 33 -38.50 0.58 6.27
N ARG A 34 -38.24 -0.14 5.16
CA ARG A 34 -38.65 -1.53 4.96
C ARG A 34 -37.50 -2.30 4.30
N ASP A 35 -37.14 -3.44 4.88
CA ASP A 35 -36.08 -4.33 4.35
C ASP A 35 -34.76 -3.61 4.00
N GLY A 36 -34.32 -2.66 4.84
CA GLY A 36 -33.09 -1.88 4.64
C GLY A 36 -33.19 -0.81 3.54
N GLN A 37 -34.40 -0.51 3.05
CA GLN A 37 -34.63 0.55 2.06
C GLN A 37 -35.58 1.60 2.60
N LEU A 38 -35.27 2.86 2.34
CA LEU A 38 -36.19 3.98 2.56
C LEU A 38 -37.08 4.15 1.33
N SER A 39 -38.38 4.31 1.58
CA SER A 39 -39.36 4.54 0.52
C SER A 39 -40.39 5.61 0.94
N SER A 40 -40.74 6.51 0.02
CA SER A 40 -41.82 7.47 0.18
C SER A 40 -43.17 6.95 -0.34
N ALA A 41 -43.27 5.67 -0.72
CA ALA A 41 -44.46 5.09 -1.37
C ALA A 41 -45.75 5.17 -0.52
N ALA A 42 -45.64 5.18 0.81
CA ALA A 42 -46.78 5.27 1.72
C ALA A 42 -47.25 6.71 2.00
N ALA A 43 -46.51 7.71 1.56
CA ALA A 43 -46.80 9.13 1.76
C ALA A 43 -46.99 9.86 0.43
N LYS A 44 -47.80 10.92 0.43
CA LYS A 44 -48.00 11.72 -0.80
C LYS A 44 -46.89 12.77 -1.03
N ASN A 45 -46.06 13.01 -0.05
CA ASN A 45 -44.83 13.80 -0.11
C ASN A 45 -43.99 13.52 1.11
N GLY A 46 -42.69 13.80 1.05
CA GLY A 46 -41.76 13.53 2.12
C GLY A 46 -40.55 14.47 2.11
N LEU A 47 -40.07 14.78 3.30
CA LEU A 47 -38.81 15.43 3.53
C LEU A 47 -38.14 14.75 4.72
N LEU A 48 -36.98 14.14 4.50
CA LEU A 48 -36.20 13.48 5.53
C LEU A 48 -34.74 13.94 5.45
N HIS A 49 -34.11 14.21 6.57
CA HIS A 49 -32.71 14.60 6.58
C HIS A 49 -31.95 14.04 7.77
N TYR A 50 -30.63 13.87 7.58
CA TYR A 50 -29.67 13.42 8.57
C TYR A 50 -28.42 14.29 8.54
N THR A 51 -28.03 14.88 9.69
CA THR A 51 -26.84 15.70 9.81
C THR A 51 -25.81 14.97 10.65
N PHE A 52 -24.59 14.81 10.13
CA PHE A 52 -23.51 14.12 10.82
C PHE A 52 -22.14 14.71 10.46
N ARG A 53 -21.14 14.39 11.26
CA ARG A 53 -19.75 14.77 10.99
C ARG A 53 -19.05 13.67 10.18
N LEU A 54 -18.51 14.02 9.03
CA LEU A 54 -17.67 13.11 8.25
C LEU A 54 -16.38 12.76 9.02
N PRO A 55 -15.94 11.48 9.06
CA PRO A 55 -14.62 11.13 9.54
C PRO A 55 -13.51 11.88 8.80
N ALA A 56 -12.36 12.06 9.44
CA ALA A 56 -11.21 12.77 8.85
C ALA A 56 -10.62 12.08 7.61
N ASN A 57 -10.85 10.78 7.46
CA ASN A 57 -10.43 9.97 6.33
C ASN A 57 -11.55 9.67 5.32
N ALA A 58 -12.73 10.30 5.46
CA ALA A 58 -13.84 10.11 4.53
C ALA A 58 -13.44 10.47 3.09
N ALA A 59 -13.82 9.61 2.14
CA ALA A 59 -13.55 9.82 0.72
C ALA A 59 -14.82 9.88 -0.11
N MET A 60 -15.74 8.94 0.10
CA MET A 60 -16.97 8.82 -0.67
C MET A 60 -18.16 8.41 0.21
N LEU A 61 -19.36 8.85 -0.18
CA LEU A 61 -20.64 8.30 0.26
C LEU A 61 -21.30 7.64 -0.94
N ARG A 62 -21.62 6.35 -0.85
CA ARG A 62 -22.25 5.54 -1.89
C ARG A 62 -23.63 5.09 -1.45
N PHE A 63 -24.58 5.06 -2.36
CA PHE A 63 -25.95 4.57 -2.14
C PHE A 63 -26.55 4.11 -3.47
N SER A 64 -27.67 3.37 -3.40
CA SER A 64 -28.47 3.05 -4.57
C SER A 64 -29.84 3.66 -4.43
N ALA A 65 -30.39 4.21 -5.52
CA ALA A 65 -31.70 4.85 -5.50
C ALA A 65 -32.38 4.79 -6.87
N ALA A 66 -33.69 4.93 -6.87
CA ALA A 66 -34.50 5.12 -8.06
C ALA A 66 -35.78 5.92 -7.76
N VAL A 67 -36.27 6.56 -8.78
CA VAL A 67 -37.58 7.19 -8.78
C VAL A 67 -38.56 6.31 -9.53
N PHE A 68 -39.67 5.97 -8.89
CA PHE A 68 -40.80 5.31 -9.51
C PHE A 68 -41.83 6.38 -9.91
N ARG A 69 -42.25 6.42 -11.16
CA ARG A 69 -43.22 7.41 -11.69
C ARG A 69 -44.17 6.76 -12.67
N ARG A 70 -45.46 7.06 -12.53
CA ARG A 70 -46.49 6.64 -13.52
C ARG A 70 -46.51 7.51 -14.78
N GLU A 71 -46.06 8.77 -14.65
CA GLU A 71 -46.11 9.78 -15.71
C GLU A 71 -44.79 10.56 -15.79
N LEU A 72 -44.64 11.39 -16.85
CA LEU A 72 -43.47 12.25 -17.04
C LEU A 72 -43.20 13.13 -15.80
N ALA A 73 -41.93 13.29 -15.49
CA ALA A 73 -41.46 14.08 -14.36
C ALA A 73 -41.97 15.53 -14.44
N ASP A 74 -42.61 16.01 -13.37
CA ASP A 74 -42.88 17.40 -13.19
C ASP A 74 -41.65 18.07 -12.54
N PRO A 75 -40.92 18.98 -13.23
CA PRO A 75 -39.73 19.63 -12.65
C PRO A 75 -40.05 20.54 -11.44
N LYS A 76 -41.34 20.87 -11.25
CA LYS A 76 -41.79 21.66 -10.06
C LYS A 76 -42.04 20.76 -8.84
N LYS A 77 -41.98 19.44 -8.98
CA LYS A 77 -42.19 18.46 -7.92
C LYS A 77 -41.01 17.52 -7.84
N PRO A 78 -39.85 17.96 -7.31
CA PRO A 78 -38.62 17.18 -7.28
C PRO A 78 -38.76 15.96 -6.40
N MET A 79 -38.24 14.83 -6.90
CA MET A 79 -37.87 13.67 -6.10
C MET A 79 -36.36 13.52 -6.21
N ASP A 80 -35.65 13.78 -5.13
CA ASP A 80 -34.18 13.82 -5.16
C ASP A 80 -33.55 13.47 -3.81
N ILE A 81 -32.24 13.14 -3.85
CA ILE A 81 -31.40 12.90 -2.70
C ILE A 81 -30.19 13.81 -2.82
N LEU A 82 -30.04 14.73 -1.88
CA LEU A 82 -29.02 15.75 -1.90
C LEU A 82 -28.03 15.57 -0.75
N LEU A 83 -26.80 15.98 -0.93
CA LEU A 83 -25.80 16.13 0.13
C LEU A 83 -25.42 17.62 0.24
N GLU A 84 -25.81 18.23 1.35
CA GLU A 84 -25.48 19.62 1.67
C GLU A 84 -24.19 19.64 2.52
N ALA A 85 -23.22 20.42 2.08
CA ALA A 85 -21.96 20.68 2.75
C ALA A 85 -21.97 22.05 3.45
N PRO A 86 -20.95 22.39 4.27
CA PRO A 86 -20.84 23.71 4.92
C PRO A 86 -20.95 24.86 3.93
N GLY A 87 -21.67 25.93 4.31
CA GLY A 87 -21.93 27.06 3.42
C GLY A 87 -23.13 26.86 2.50
N ARG A 88 -23.95 25.83 2.71
CA ARG A 88 -25.11 25.44 1.90
C ARG A 88 -24.77 25.08 0.46
N GLU A 89 -23.55 24.58 0.25
CA GLU A 89 -23.11 24.03 -1.04
C GLU A 89 -23.65 22.59 -1.20
N TYR A 90 -24.26 22.28 -2.35
CA TYR A 90 -24.63 20.90 -2.67
C TYR A 90 -23.48 20.18 -3.35
N VAL A 91 -23.14 19.02 -2.81
CA VAL A 91 -22.05 18.18 -3.36
C VAL A 91 -22.53 17.53 -4.67
N PRO A 92 -21.78 17.70 -5.78
CA PRO A 92 -22.13 17.07 -7.05
C PRO A 92 -22.19 15.55 -6.92
N ARG A 93 -23.28 14.97 -7.40
CA ARG A 93 -23.51 13.51 -7.42
C ARG A 93 -23.01 12.92 -8.72
N GLN A 94 -22.53 11.68 -8.66
CA GLN A 94 -22.19 10.86 -9.81
C GLN A 94 -23.05 9.59 -9.81
N ILE A 95 -23.39 9.08 -11.00
CA ILE A 95 -24.12 7.82 -11.24
C ILE A 95 -23.21 6.82 -11.95
N TRP A 96 -23.29 5.53 -11.61
CA TRP A 96 -22.58 4.47 -12.31
C TRP A 96 -23.32 4.09 -13.61
N ARG A 97 -22.65 4.27 -14.76
CA ARG A 97 -23.15 3.91 -16.08
C ARG A 97 -22.01 3.47 -16.98
N GLU A 98 -22.17 2.40 -17.76
CA GLU A 98 -21.20 1.95 -18.76
C GLU A 98 -19.78 1.85 -18.16
N ASP A 99 -19.66 1.20 -17.00
CA ASP A 99 -18.41 0.96 -16.27
C ASP A 99 -17.63 2.23 -15.84
N ARG A 100 -18.32 3.37 -15.68
CA ARG A 100 -17.73 4.62 -15.20
C ARG A 100 -18.69 5.47 -14.37
N TRP A 101 -18.13 6.33 -13.56
CA TRP A 101 -18.88 7.37 -12.84
C TRP A 101 -19.12 8.60 -13.74
N ALA A 102 -20.35 8.93 -13.99
CA ALA A 102 -20.78 10.10 -14.76
C ALA A 102 -21.53 11.10 -13.86
N LYS A 103 -21.47 12.39 -14.19
CA LYS A 103 -22.25 13.43 -13.48
C LYS A 103 -23.75 13.10 -13.55
N SER A 104 -24.45 13.27 -12.43
CA SER A 104 -25.90 13.08 -12.35
C SER A 104 -26.55 14.29 -11.68
N GLU A 105 -27.54 14.86 -12.36
CA GLU A 105 -28.28 16.02 -11.87
C GLU A 105 -29.56 15.63 -11.13
N ALA A 106 -30.07 14.41 -11.34
CA ALA A 106 -31.27 13.87 -10.69
C ALA A 106 -31.12 12.39 -10.39
N ILE A 107 -31.98 11.83 -9.54
CA ILE A 107 -32.15 10.38 -9.38
C ILE A 107 -32.82 9.82 -10.61
N ALA A 108 -32.23 8.79 -11.21
CA ALA A 108 -32.75 8.13 -12.40
C ALA A 108 -34.06 7.39 -12.09
N PRO A 109 -34.94 7.22 -13.10
CA PRO A 109 -36.05 6.28 -13.01
C PRO A 109 -35.56 4.86 -12.69
N ALA A 110 -36.42 4.08 -12.05
CA ALA A 110 -36.16 2.66 -11.83
C ALA A 110 -35.99 1.93 -13.17
N GLY A 111 -35.12 0.93 -13.21
CA GLY A 111 -34.97 0.02 -14.34
C GLY A 111 -36.23 -0.80 -14.60
N GLU A 112 -36.25 -1.56 -15.70
CA GLU A 112 -37.45 -2.33 -16.15
C GLU A 112 -37.95 -3.32 -15.10
N LYS A 113 -37.07 -3.86 -14.27
CA LYS A 113 -37.37 -4.78 -13.14
C LYS A 113 -37.38 -4.09 -11.78
N GLY A 114 -37.46 -2.77 -11.74
CA GLY A 114 -37.38 -2.01 -10.48
C GLY A 114 -35.97 -1.85 -9.94
N GLU A 115 -34.94 -1.99 -10.80
CA GLU A 115 -33.53 -1.88 -10.36
C GLU A 115 -33.20 -0.45 -9.96
N LEU A 116 -32.41 -0.34 -8.89
CA LEU A 116 -31.88 0.91 -8.38
C LEU A 116 -30.52 1.23 -9.04
N SER A 117 -30.33 2.47 -9.46
CA SER A 117 -29.04 2.95 -9.93
C SER A 117 -28.10 3.25 -8.76
N GLN A 118 -26.80 3.03 -8.96
CA GLN A 118 -25.78 3.36 -7.96
C GLN A 118 -25.31 4.80 -8.10
N TYR A 119 -25.15 5.46 -6.96
CA TYR A 119 -24.69 6.83 -6.85
C TYR A 119 -23.54 6.98 -5.88
N VAL A 120 -22.75 8.04 -6.09
CA VAL A 120 -21.67 8.42 -5.18
C VAL A 120 -21.52 9.92 -5.08
N TRP A 121 -21.21 10.42 -3.87
CA TRP A 121 -20.64 11.73 -3.64
C TRP A 121 -19.17 11.61 -3.26
N ARG A 122 -18.30 12.40 -3.88
CA ARG A 122 -16.92 12.57 -3.41
C ARG A 122 -16.92 13.57 -2.27
N VAL A 123 -16.51 13.14 -1.08
CA VAL A 123 -16.61 13.95 0.15
C VAL A 123 -15.26 14.25 0.80
N ASP A 124 -14.17 13.88 0.15
CA ASP A 124 -12.80 14.06 0.65
C ASP A 124 -12.45 15.51 1.02
N LYS A 125 -12.91 16.50 0.28
CA LYS A 125 -12.75 17.95 0.60
C LYS A 125 -13.55 18.40 1.82
N TYR A 126 -14.53 17.63 2.27
CA TYR A 126 -15.36 17.90 3.44
C TYR A 126 -15.04 16.99 4.63
N ALA A 127 -14.00 16.15 4.54
CA ALA A 127 -13.56 15.27 5.62
C ALA A 127 -13.39 16.07 6.94
N GLY A 128 -13.91 15.52 8.03
CA GLY A 128 -13.92 16.18 9.34
C GLY A 128 -14.98 17.28 9.53
N LYS A 129 -15.78 17.64 8.51
CA LYS A 129 -16.83 18.64 8.57
C LYS A 129 -18.21 18.02 8.74
N HIS A 130 -19.19 18.83 9.17
CA HIS A 130 -20.58 18.42 9.21
C HIS A 130 -21.19 18.51 7.81
N VAL A 131 -21.96 17.50 7.43
CA VAL A 131 -22.73 17.43 6.19
C VAL A 131 -24.15 16.98 6.51
N ARG A 132 -25.08 17.23 5.60
CA ARG A 132 -26.48 16.86 5.73
C ARG A 132 -26.94 16.10 4.48
N ILE A 133 -27.42 14.87 4.65
CA ILE A 133 -28.18 14.16 3.62
C ILE A 133 -29.62 14.62 3.69
N ILE A 134 -30.22 14.93 2.53
CA ILE A 134 -31.60 15.40 2.40
C ILE A 134 -32.30 14.54 1.34
N LEU A 135 -33.37 13.87 1.73
CA LEU A 135 -34.27 13.16 0.83
C LEU A 135 -35.53 13.98 0.62
N ILE A 136 -35.90 14.22 -0.61
CA ILE A 136 -37.05 15.04 -0.99
C ILE A 136 -37.95 14.21 -1.91
N ASP A 137 -39.21 14.10 -1.54
CA ASP A 137 -40.29 13.68 -2.45
C ASP A 137 -41.40 14.73 -2.37
N ALA A 138 -41.50 15.56 -3.38
CA ALA A 138 -42.53 16.59 -3.51
C ALA A 138 -43.62 16.17 -4.49
N ASP A 139 -43.60 14.95 -5.01
CA ASP A 139 -44.57 14.44 -5.96
C ASP A 139 -45.71 13.70 -5.27
N SER A 140 -46.84 14.38 -5.07
CA SER A 140 -48.01 13.84 -4.39
C SER A 140 -48.92 12.96 -5.26
N ARG A 141 -48.52 12.61 -6.49
CA ARG A 141 -49.29 11.78 -7.39
C ARG A 141 -49.25 10.30 -6.98
N ASP A 142 -50.38 9.62 -7.09
CA ASP A 142 -50.44 8.19 -6.76
C ASP A 142 -49.52 7.37 -7.68
N GLY A 143 -48.70 6.52 -7.05
CA GLY A 143 -47.72 5.66 -7.75
C GLY A 143 -46.42 6.35 -8.14
N SER A 144 -46.19 7.60 -7.71
CA SER A 144 -44.89 8.26 -7.79
C SER A 144 -44.23 8.22 -6.41
N TYR A 145 -43.01 7.69 -6.33
CA TYR A 145 -42.27 7.62 -5.06
C TYR A 145 -40.77 7.43 -5.29
N LEU A 146 -39.97 7.78 -4.28
CA LEU A 146 -38.52 7.64 -4.22
C LEU A 146 -38.17 6.43 -3.36
N VAL A 147 -37.21 5.62 -3.82
CA VAL A 147 -36.60 4.53 -3.03
C VAL A 147 -35.10 4.72 -2.98
N CYS A 148 -34.50 4.51 -1.82
CA CYS A 148 -33.05 4.43 -1.69
C CYS A 148 -32.62 3.38 -0.66
N THR A 149 -31.43 2.81 -0.88
CA THR A 149 -30.74 1.96 0.11
C THR A 149 -30.03 2.82 1.15
N GLY A 150 -29.46 2.16 2.17
CA GLY A 150 -28.54 2.81 3.11
C GLY A 150 -27.33 3.42 2.42
N PHE A 151 -26.77 4.42 3.08
CA PHE A 151 -25.59 5.15 2.63
C PHE A 151 -24.35 4.49 3.19
N GLN A 152 -23.45 4.04 2.32
CA GLN A 152 -22.16 3.49 2.70
C GLN A 152 -21.10 4.57 2.66
N LEU A 153 -20.51 4.86 3.83
CA LEU A 153 -19.35 5.73 3.93
C LEU A 153 -18.09 4.92 3.60
N LEU A 154 -17.34 5.37 2.61
CA LEU A 154 -16.05 4.81 2.22
C LEU A 154 -14.94 5.77 2.63
N THR A 155 -13.94 5.22 3.29
CA THR A 155 -12.71 5.94 3.63
C THR A 155 -11.78 6.02 2.42
N ARG A 156 -10.71 6.82 2.51
CA ARG A 156 -9.67 6.85 1.47
C ARG A 156 -9.03 5.47 1.28
N ASP A 157 -8.92 4.73 2.36
CA ASP A 157 -8.29 3.40 2.34
C ASP A 157 -9.21 2.37 1.70
N ASP A 158 -10.52 2.40 1.97
CA ASP A 158 -11.51 1.54 1.27
C ASP A 158 -11.48 1.77 -0.25
N VAL A 159 -11.39 3.03 -0.66
CA VAL A 159 -11.29 3.40 -2.08
C VAL A 159 -9.98 2.90 -2.67
N ASN A 160 -8.87 3.08 -1.97
CA ASN A 160 -7.55 2.60 -2.41
C ASN A 160 -7.50 1.08 -2.48
N GLN A 161 -8.07 0.37 -1.49
CA GLN A 161 -8.17 -1.09 -1.49
C GLN A 161 -8.98 -1.59 -2.69
N THR A 162 -10.14 -0.99 -2.96
CA THR A 162 -10.99 -1.35 -4.09
C THR A 162 -10.28 -1.13 -5.42
N HIS A 163 -9.61 0.01 -5.60
CA HIS A 163 -8.83 0.29 -6.81
C HIS A 163 -7.69 -0.71 -6.97
N PHE A 164 -6.95 -1.01 -5.89
CA PHE A 164 -5.84 -1.95 -5.94
C PHE A 164 -6.30 -3.36 -6.31
N GLU A 165 -7.40 -3.83 -5.73
CA GLU A 165 -8.00 -5.12 -6.09
C GLU A 165 -8.42 -5.15 -7.56
N ASN A 166 -9.12 -4.12 -8.03
CA ASN A 166 -9.59 -4.04 -9.42
C ASN A 166 -8.43 -4.02 -10.41
N ASP A 167 -7.35 -3.28 -10.13
CA ASP A 167 -6.15 -3.25 -10.97
C ASP A 167 -5.54 -4.65 -11.09
N ILE A 168 -5.43 -5.40 -9.99
CA ILE A 168 -4.90 -6.78 -10.00
C ILE A 168 -5.82 -7.72 -10.78
N ARG A 169 -7.14 -7.63 -10.56
CA ARG A 169 -8.14 -8.44 -11.27
C ARG A 169 -8.10 -8.20 -12.77
N ALA A 170 -8.00 -6.94 -13.20
CA ALA A 170 -7.90 -6.57 -14.61
C ALA A 170 -6.64 -7.16 -15.27
N VAL A 171 -5.50 -7.14 -14.58
CA VAL A 171 -4.27 -7.78 -15.06
C VAL A 171 -4.45 -9.29 -15.18
N CYS A 172 -5.02 -9.93 -14.15
CA CYS A 172 -5.24 -11.38 -14.17
C CYS A 172 -6.17 -11.78 -15.32
N GLN A 173 -7.26 -11.05 -15.54
CA GLN A 173 -8.19 -11.30 -16.63
C GLN A 173 -7.53 -11.10 -18.00
N LYS A 174 -6.81 -9.99 -18.20
CA LYS A 174 -6.14 -9.67 -19.47
C LYS A 174 -5.07 -10.70 -19.88
N HIS A 175 -4.40 -11.31 -18.92
CA HIS A 175 -3.28 -12.22 -19.15
C HIS A 175 -3.62 -13.69 -18.86
N ASP A 176 -4.92 -14.01 -18.75
CA ASP A 176 -5.44 -15.37 -18.48
C ASP A 176 -4.79 -16.03 -17.25
N LEU A 177 -4.59 -15.23 -16.20
CA LEU A 177 -4.06 -15.69 -14.92
C LEU A 177 -5.20 -16.03 -13.94
N PRO A 178 -4.97 -16.92 -12.98
CA PRO A 178 -5.94 -17.17 -11.90
C PRO A 178 -6.37 -15.87 -11.23
N GLN A 179 -7.67 -15.73 -10.94
CA GLN A 179 -8.17 -14.54 -10.26
C GLN A 179 -7.61 -14.44 -8.84
N PRO A 180 -7.28 -13.22 -8.38
CA PRO A 180 -6.71 -13.04 -7.06
C PRO A 180 -7.75 -13.30 -5.97
N GLU A 181 -7.31 -13.93 -4.89
CA GLU A 181 -8.04 -14.06 -3.64
C GLU A 181 -7.51 -13.02 -2.63
N ARG A 182 -8.38 -12.62 -1.71
CA ARG A 182 -8.05 -11.71 -0.62
C ARG A 182 -7.62 -12.48 0.62
N TYR A 183 -6.45 -12.13 1.16
CA TYR A 183 -5.91 -12.68 2.40
C TYR A 183 -5.58 -11.55 3.37
N SER A 184 -5.83 -11.76 4.66
CA SER A 184 -5.60 -10.73 5.68
C SER A 184 -4.87 -11.33 6.88
N SER A 185 -3.90 -10.60 7.41
CA SER A 185 -3.27 -10.82 8.70
C SER A 185 -3.54 -9.62 9.63
N GLU A 186 -2.84 -9.48 10.73
CA GLU A 186 -3.07 -8.40 11.69
C GLU A 186 -2.79 -7.03 11.06
N HIS A 187 -1.62 -6.85 10.42
CA HIS A 187 -1.16 -5.58 9.88
C HIS A 187 -1.16 -5.51 8.34
N PHE A 188 -1.39 -6.63 7.65
CA PHE A 188 -1.29 -6.70 6.19
C PHE A 188 -2.56 -7.20 5.53
N LEU A 189 -2.77 -6.71 4.29
CA LEU A 189 -3.83 -7.14 3.38
C LEU A 189 -3.20 -7.51 2.04
N ALA A 190 -3.31 -8.79 1.65
CA ALA A 190 -2.78 -9.30 0.40
C ALA A 190 -3.89 -9.64 -0.60
N TYR A 191 -3.66 -9.29 -1.86
CA TYR A 191 -4.39 -9.81 -3.01
C TYR A 191 -3.44 -10.71 -3.81
N SER A 192 -3.78 -11.98 -3.95
CA SER A 192 -2.85 -12.97 -4.47
C SER A 192 -3.49 -14.02 -5.35
N ASN A 193 -2.83 -14.35 -6.45
CA ASN A 193 -3.13 -15.53 -7.27
C ASN A 193 -2.05 -16.63 -7.16
N ALA A 194 -1.09 -16.49 -6.22
CA ALA A 194 0.02 -17.43 -6.02
C ALA A 194 -0.35 -18.65 -5.14
N GLY A 195 -1.63 -18.81 -4.83
CA GLY A 195 -2.14 -19.89 -4.00
C GLY A 195 -2.02 -19.64 -2.50
N ARG A 196 -2.93 -20.27 -1.74
CA ARG A 196 -3.12 -20.04 -0.31
C ARG A 196 -1.86 -20.28 0.53
N GLY A 197 -1.21 -21.42 0.33
CA GLY A 197 -0.05 -21.81 1.14
C GLY A 197 1.13 -20.85 0.99
N PHE A 198 1.44 -20.43 -0.24
CA PHE A 198 2.49 -19.46 -0.53
C PHE A 198 2.15 -18.09 0.07
N THR A 199 0.93 -17.60 -0.15
CA THR A 199 0.47 -16.29 0.33
C THR A 199 0.48 -16.20 1.85
N GLN A 200 -0.03 -17.22 2.55
CA GLN A 200 -0.03 -17.25 4.02
C GLN A 200 1.39 -17.29 4.61
N ALA A 201 2.32 -18.02 3.98
CA ALA A 201 3.72 -18.01 4.39
C ALA A 201 4.33 -16.60 4.25
N ARG A 202 4.06 -15.91 3.14
CA ARG A 202 4.55 -14.53 2.92
C ARG A 202 3.93 -13.53 3.91
N LEU A 203 2.64 -13.63 4.20
CA LEU A 203 2.00 -12.77 5.23
C LEU A 203 2.62 -13.00 6.60
N LYS A 204 2.92 -14.24 6.97
CA LYS A 204 3.62 -14.55 8.22
C LYS A 204 5.02 -13.92 8.27
N ASP A 205 5.72 -13.90 7.16
CA ASP A 205 7.02 -13.23 7.05
C ASP A 205 6.87 -11.71 7.19
N CYS A 206 5.83 -11.10 6.58
CA CYS A 206 5.52 -9.66 6.76
C CYS A 206 5.27 -9.30 8.22
N GLU A 207 4.47 -10.09 8.95
CA GLU A 207 4.19 -9.84 10.37
C GLU A 207 5.47 -9.95 11.22
N ARG A 208 6.33 -10.94 10.95
CA ARG A 208 7.63 -11.06 11.63
C ARG A 208 8.52 -9.84 11.38
N MET A 209 8.52 -9.31 10.15
CA MET A 209 9.24 -8.08 9.83
C MET A 209 8.63 -6.89 10.57
N TYR A 210 7.31 -6.74 10.58
CA TYR A 210 6.61 -5.67 11.28
C TYR A 210 7.04 -5.59 12.74
N ASP A 211 6.91 -6.67 13.49
CA ASP A 211 7.29 -6.75 14.90
C ASP A 211 8.76 -6.44 15.13
N ALA A 212 9.63 -7.01 14.29
CA ALA A 212 11.06 -6.80 14.41
C ALA A 212 11.47 -5.37 14.07
N PHE A 213 10.83 -4.75 13.06
CA PHE A 213 11.08 -3.38 12.63
C PHE A 213 10.80 -2.38 13.78
N PHE A 214 9.61 -2.45 14.37
CA PHE A 214 9.26 -1.60 15.49
C PHE A 214 10.17 -1.83 16.71
N ARG A 215 10.45 -3.09 17.05
CA ARG A 215 11.33 -3.43 18.17
C ARG A 215 12.76 -2.94 17.94
N HIS A 216 13.30 -3.15 16.75
CA HIS A 216 14.68 -2.81 16.41
C HIS A 216 14.90 -1.30 16.43
N PHE A 217 14.11 -0.56 15.65
CA PHE A 217 14.29 0.90 15.52
C PHE A 217 13.94 1.65 16.81
N ARG A 218 12.88 1.24 17.53
CA ARG A 218 12.58 1.83 18.85
C ARG A 218 13.70 1.61 19.87
N ARG A 219 14.31 0.43 19.88
CA ARG A 219 15.43 0.12 20.76
C ARG A 219 16.67 0.97 20.43
N LYS A 220 16.84 1.37 19.19
CA LYS A 220 17.87 2.31 18.74
C LYS A 220 17.46 3.78 18.93
N GLY A 221 16.30 4.05 19.54
CA GLY A 221 15.80 5.39 19.89
C GLY A 221 15.06 6.13 18.78
N PHE A 222 14.68 5.45 17.69
CA PHE A 222 13.85 6.07 16.65
C PHE A 222 12.40 6.15 17.08
N THR A 223 11.75 7.28 16.77
CA THR A 223 10.30 7.46 16.99
C THR A 223 9.54 6.94 15.77
N LEU A 224 8.69 5.94 15.98
CA LEU A 224 7.87 5.35 14.93
C LEU A 224 6.39 5.48 15.26
N THR A 225 5.60 5.90 14.28
CA THR A 225 4.13 5.91 14.31
C THR A 225 3.59 4.55 13.85
N LEU A 226 2.50 4.09 14.44
CA LEU A 226 1.81 2.90 13.95
C LEU A 226 1.03 3.25 12.68
N PRO A 227 1.11 2.44 11.63
CA PRO A 227 0.20 2.56 10.49
C PRO A 227 -1.25 2.48 10.96
N GLN A 228 -2.08 3.38 10.48
CA GLN A 228 -3.51 3.45 10.85
C GLN A 228 -4.30 2.32 10.18
N GLU A 229 -3.88 1.92 8.98
CA GLU A 229 -4.55 0.95 8.12
C GLU A 229 -3.61 -0.22 7.79
N LYS A 230 -4.18 -1.33 7.34
CA LYS A 230 -3.40 -2.47 6.89
C LYS A 230 -2.57 -2.13 5.67
N LEU A 231 -1.33 -2.57 5.68
CA LEU A 231 -0.40 -2.40 4.57
C LEU A 231 -0.76 -3.37 3.44
N MET A 232 -0.91 -2.85 2.23
CA MET A 232 -1.39 -3.62 1.08
C MET A 232 -0.24 -4.20 0.26
N LEU A 233 -0.41 -5.46 -0.17
CA LEU A 233 0.52 -6.10 -1.09
C LEU A 233 -0.20 -6.97 -2.13
N ALA A 234 0.37 -7.02 -3.34
CA ALA A 234 0.00 -7.96 -4.39
C ALA A 234 1.04 -9.08 -4.47
N ILE A 235 0.60 -10.32 -4.58
CA ILE A 235 1.48 -11.46 -4.74
C ILE A 235 1.06 -12.23 -5.99
N PHE A 236 1.86 -12.12 -7.06
CA PHE A 236 1.60 -12.82 -8.31
C PHE A 236 2.22 -14.22 -8.32
N SER A 237 1.53 -15.16 -8.95
CA SER A 237 2.06 -16.51 -9.17
C SER A 237 3.21 -16.53 -10.17
N THR A 238 3.30 -15.54 -11.06
CA THR A 238 4.24 -15.50 -12.17
C THR A 238 4.92 -14.15 -12.34
N GLN A 239 6.15 -14.17 -12.90
CA GLN A 239 6.84 -12.97 -13.37
C GLN A 239 6.00 -12.17 -14.36
N GLN A 240 5.32 -12.83 -15.31
CA GLN A 240 4.45 -12.17 -16.28
C GLN A 240 3.36 -11.32 -15.63
N GLY A 241 2.68 -11.85 -14.61
CA GLY A 241 1.65 -11.11 -13.89
C GLY A 241 2.21 -9.87 -13.16
N PHE A 242 3.39 -10.01 -12.54
CA PHE A 242 4.10 -8.91 -11.91
C PHE A 242 4.46 -7.82 -12.92
N GLU A 243 5.10 -8.16 -14.05
CA GLU A 243 5.50 -7.21 -15.08
C GLU A 243 4.30 -6.51 -15.73
N ALA A 244 3.23 -7.26 -16.00
CA ALA A 244 1.99 -6.70 -16.53
C ALA A 244 1.35 -5.69 -15.54
N PHE A 245 1.43 -5.95 -14.24
CA PHE A 245 0.90 -5.05 -13.23
C PHE A 245 1.72 -3.76 -13.09
N ILE A 246 3.05 -3.85 -13.11
CA ILE A 246 3.93 -2.65 -13.04
C ILE A 246 4.03 -1.92 -14.38
N GLY A 247 3.57 -2.52 -15.48
CA GLY A 247 3.48 -1.89 -16.81
C GLY A 247 4.78 -1.84 -17.60
N HIS A 248 5.84 -2.50 -17.15
CA HIS A 248 7.14 -2.57 -17.85
C HIS A 248 7.94 -3.79 -17.42
N HIS A 249 9.01 -4.10 -18.16
CA HIS A 249 9.99 -5.12 -17.81
C HIS A 249 11.13 -4.46 -16.99
N PRO A 250 11.23 -4.71 -15.68
CA PRO A 250 12.20 -4.00 -14.82
C PRO A 250 13.61 -4.61 -14.85
N GLY A 251 13.79 -5.71 -15.59
CA GLY A 251 15.01 -6.52 -15.61
C GLY A 251 14.89 -7.80 -14.79
N ALA A 252 15.71 -8.81 -15.17
CA ALA A 252 15.61 -10.17 -14.63
C ALA A 252 15.89 -10.28 -13.11
N HIS A 253 16.56 -9.30 -12.53
CA HIS A 253 16.94 -9.30 -11.12
C HIS A 253 15.92 -8.61 -10.20
N VAL A 254 14.92 -7.94 -10.76
CA VAL A 254 13.88 -7.28 -9.98
C VAL A 254 12.75 -8.28 -9.72
N THR A 255 12.60 -8.68 -8.47
CA THR A 255 11.67 -9.72 -8.04
C THR A 255 10.54 -9.18 -7.16
N GLY A 256 10.59 -7.90 -6.83
CA GLY A 256 9.59 -7.15 -6.10
C GLY A 256 9.72 -5.65 -6.34
N MET A 257 8.73 -4.91 -5.89
CA MET A 257 8.71 -3.45 -5.97
C MET A 257 7.77 -2.87 -4.91
N TYR A 258 8.26 -1.90 -4.15
CA TYR A 258 7.42 -0.99 -3.40
C TYR A 258 7.28 0.34 -4.16
N HIS A 259 6.07 0.64 -4.62
CA HIS A 259 5.78 1.89 -5.31
C HIS A 259 5.38 2.97 -4.29
N THR A 260 6.32 3.82 -3.92
CA THR A 260 6.17 4.86 -2.88
C THR A 260 4.95 5.78 -3.08
N PRO A 261 4.67 6.30 -4.31
CA PRO A 261 3.51 7.20 -4.51
C PRO A 261 2.17 6.54 -4.22
N SER A 262 1.94 5.29 -4.64
CA SER A 262 0.68 4.57 -4.42
C SER A 262 0.65 3.74 -3.14
N ASN A 263 1.76 3.65 -2.40
CA ASN A 263 1.90 2.81 -1.20
C ASN A 263 1.60 1.33 -1.44
N ARG A 264 1.92 0.82 -2.62
CA ARG A 264 1.65 -0.55 -3.06
C ARG A 264 2.93 -1.37 -3.10
N LEU A 265 2.91 -2.52 -2.45
CA LEU A 265 3.98 -3.50 -2.52
C LEU A 265 3.55 -4.62 -3.46
N VAL A 266 4.43 -5.03 -4.38
CA VAL A 266 4.15 -6.08 -5.36
C VAL A 266 5.34 -7.03 -5.42
N VAL A 267 5.07 -8.33 -5.30
CA VAL A 267 6.06 -9.41 -5.46
C VAL A 267 5.48 -10.54 -6.29
N TYR A 268 6.33 -11.44 -6.75
CA TYR A 268 5.89 -12.68 -7.40
C TYR A 268 6.72 -13.87 -6.93
N ASP A 269 6.27 -15.09 -7.25
CA ASP A 269 7.02 -16.29 -6.95
C ASP A 269 8.24 -16.42 -7.87
N TYR A 270 9.43 -16.22 -7.32
CA TYR A 270 10.70 -16.29 -8.04
C TYR A 270 10.93 -17.62 -8.79
N GLY A 271 10.27 -18.68 -8.36
CA GLY A 271 10.31 -19.95 -9.07
C GLY A 271 9.81 -19.91 -10.52
N THR A 272 9.16 -18.80 -10.92
CA THR A 272 8.69 -18.56 -12.29
C THR A 272 9.54 -17.54 -13.05
N ASN A 273 10.61 -17.03 -12.45
CA ASN A 273 11.53 -16.10 -13.09
C ASN A 273 12.25 -16.73 -14.28
N THR A 274 12.25 -16.06 -15.41
CA THR A 274 12.77 -16.59 -16.68
C THR A 274 14.26 -16.91 -16.61
N ALA A 275 15.08 -16.01 -16.03
CA ALA A 275 16.51 -16.20 -15.89
C ALA A 275 16.82 -17.39 -14.95
N PHE A 276 16.11 -17.47 -13.82
CA PHE A 276 16.19 -18.58 -12.89
C PHE A 276 15.88 -19.94 -13.55
N LEU A 277 14.83 -19.99 -14.36
CA LEU A 277 14.44 -21.22 -15.06
C LEU A 277 15.45 -21.62 -16.15
N LEU A 278 16.07 -20.66 -16.85
CA LEU A 278 17.12 -20.93 -17.82
C LEU A 278 18.38 -21.49 -17.15
N GLU A 279 18.86 -20.84 -16.10
CA GLU A 279 20.02 -21.27 -15.33
C GLU A 279 19.81 -22.68 -14.73
N LYS A 280 18.60 -22.92 -14.18
CA LYS A 280 18.24 -24.26 -13.70
C LYS A 280 18.38 -25.33 -14.78
N ARG A 281 17.86 -25.08 -16.00
CA ARG A 281 17.96 -26.01 -17.11
C ARG A 281 19.41 -26.29 -17.52
N GLU A 282 20.23 -25.25 -17.61
CA GLU A 282 21.65 -25.40 -17.97
C GLU A 282 22.40 -26.27 -16.96
N LEU A 283 22.17 -26.08 -15.67
CA LEU A 283 22.79 -26.91 -14.61
C LEU A 283 22.27 -28.33 -14.61
N GLU A 284 20.96 -28.54 -14.86
CA GLU A 284 20.41 -29.89 -15.02
C GLU A 284 21.01 -30.63 -16.23
N GLU A 285 21.25 -29.95 -17.35
CA GLU A 285 21.90 -30.52 -18.53
C GLU A 285 23.37 -30.83 -18.27
N GLN A 286 24.11 -29.97 -17.59
CA GLN A 286 25.48 -30.19 -17.19
C GLN A 286 25.58 -31.39 -16.23
N ALA A 287 24.69 -31.50 -15.26
CA ALA A 287 24.61 -32.60 -14.34
C ALA A 287 24.31 -33.96 -15.04
N LYS A 288 23.47 -33.93 -16.09
CA LYS A 288 23.21 -35.14 -16.91
C LYS A 288 24.43 -35.64 -17.68
N ARG A 289 25.31 -34.70 -18.10
CA ARG A 289 26.54 -35.05 -18.85
C ARG A 289 27.65 -35.59 -17.97
N SER A 290 27.66 -35.29 -16.68
CA SER A 290 28.83 -35.50 -15.80
C SER A 290 28.73 -36.64 -14.79
N ALA A 291 27.65 -37.47 -14.72
CA ALA A 291 27.56 -38.43 -13.65
C ALA A 291 26.51 -39.56 -13.61
N SER A 292 26.72 -40.48 -12.65
CA SER A 292 25.79 -41.52 -12.18
C SER A 292 24.48 -40.91 -11.63
N LYS A 293 23.34 -41.44 -12.08
CA LYS A 293 22.03 -40.79 -12.16
C LYS A 293 21.26 -40.50 -10.86
N GLY A 294 21.62 -41.02 -9.71
CA GLY A 294 20.73 -41.02 -8.54
C GLY A 294 20.91 -39.87 -7.55
N GLU A 295 22.11 -39.64 -7.06
CA GLU A 295 22.37 -38.75 -5.92
C GLU A 295 22.43 -37.26 -6.30
N ARG A 296 22.79 -36.94 -7.54
CA ARG A 296 23.04 -35.55 -7.96
C ARG A 296 21.78 -34.78 -8.33
N ASN A 297 20.76 -35.41 -8.88
CA ASN A 297 19.49 -34.74 -9.17
C ASN A 297 18.82 -34.25 -7.88
N PHE A 298 18.93 -35.04 -6.80
CA PHE A 298 18.38 -34.63 -5.48
C PHE A 298 19.11 -33.40 -4.89
N THR A 299 20.41 -33.30 -5.09
CA THR A 299 21.22 -32.16 -4.60
C THR A 299 20.91 -30.90 -5.38
N VAL A 300 20.81 -30.95 -6.71
CA VAL A 300 20.46 -29.83 -7.57
C VAL A 300 19.07 -29.31 -7.19
N ASP A 301 18.05 -30.15 -7.14
CA ASP A 301 16.69 -29.76 -6.78
C ASP A 301 16.58 -29.15 -5.38
N ARG A 302 17.38 -29.63 -4.44
CA ARG A 302 17.43 -29.05 -3.10
C ARG A 302 18.04 -27.65 -3.12
N LEU A 303 19.16 -27.46 -3.80
CA LEU A 303 19.82 -26.14 -3.92
C LEU A 303 18.91 -25.12 -4.61
N TRP A 304 18.20 -25.54 -5.68
CA TRP A 304 17.27 -24.68 -6.39
C TRP A 304 16.06 -24.28 -5.55
N ARG A 305 15.49 -25.22 -4.81
CA ARG A 305 14.40 -24.92 -3.87
C ARG A 305 14.86 -23.93 -2.80
N GLN A 306 16.06 -24.11 -2.28
CA GLN A 306 16.64 -23.22 -1.29
C GLN A 306 16.89 -21.83 -1.88
N HIS A 307 17.51 -21.72 -3.04
CA HIS A 307 17.75 -20.44 -3.72
C HIS A 307 16.45 -19.71 -4.03
N ARG A 308 15.44 -20.40 -4.58
CA ARG A 308 14.10 -19.82 -4.77
C ARG A 308 13.53 -19.25 -3.46
N GLN A 309 13.66 -19.99 -2.38
CA GLN A 309 13.14 -19.55 -1.08
C GLN A 309 13.95 -18.37 -0.53
N ASP A 310 15.27 -18.39 -0.67
CA ASP A 310 16.13 -17.26 -0.27
C ASP A 310 15.72 -15.97 -0.98
N VAL A 311 15.56 -16.01 -2.30
CA VAL A 311 15.14 -14.84 -3.08
C VAL A 311 13.73 -14.39 -2.72
N ASN A 312 12.75 -15.31 -2.63
CA ASN A 312 11.39 -14.96 -2.26
C ASN A 312 11.30 -14.28 -0.88
N VAL A 313 12.08 -14.75 0.08
CA VAL A 313 12.08 -14.16 1.44
C VAL A 313 12.85 -12.85 1.47
N SER A 314 14.07 -12.79 0.91
CA SER A 314 14.88 -11.58 0.93
C SER A 314 14.20 -10.42 0.21
N THR A 315 13.64 -10.67 -0.99
CA THR A 315 12.86 -9.67 -1.72
C THR A 315 11.68 -9.15 -0.90
N LEU A 316 10.88 -10.06 -0.35
CA LEU A 316 9.73 -9.64 0.46
C LEU A 316 10.16 -8.78 1.65
N MET A 317 11.23 -9.18 2.37
CA MET A 317 11.76 -8.41 3.51
C MET A 317 12.27 -7.03 3.07
N HIS A 318 12.92 -6.94 1.91
CA HIS A 318 13.37 -5.70 1.31
C HIS A 318 12.19 -4.76 1.04
N GLU A 319 11.18 -5.23 0.33
CA GLU A 319 10.03 -4.41 -0.07
C GLU A 319 9.13 -4.03 1.13
N VAL A 320 8.98 -4.94 2.11
CA VAL A 320 8.26 -4.63 3.36
C VAL A 320 9.03 -3.61 4.19
N ALA A 321 10.37 -3.64 4.20
CA ALA A 321 11.18 -2.61 4.87
C ALA A 321 10.96 -1.23 4.25
N HIS A 322 10.91 -1.11 2.92
CA HIS A 322 10.51 0.12 2.26
C HIS A 322 9.10 0.55 2.69
N GLN A 323 8.13 -0.35 2.61
CA GLN A 323 6.75 -0.03 2.97
C GLN A 323 6.65 0.43 4.43
N LEU A 324 7.29 -0.24 5.36
CA LEU A 324 7.32 0.16 6.77
C LEU A 324 8.01 1.51 6.96
N SER A 325 9.16 1.74 6.34
CA SER A 325 9.92 2.99 6.47
C SER A 325 9.08 4.22 6.12
N PHE A 326 8.28 4.13 5.05
CA PHE A 326 7.42 5.21 4.59
C PHE A 326 6.05 5.29 5.28
N ASN A 327 5.63 4.27 6.04
CA ASN A 327 4.35 4.26 6.75
C ASN A 327 4.49 4.44 8.26
N THR A 328 5.70 4.39 8.81
CA THR A 328 5.97 4.59 10.24
C THR A 328 6.52 5.97 10.58
N GLY A 329 6.67 6.84 9.57
CA GLY A 329 7.23 8.18 9.73
C GLY A 329 8.77 8.21 9.80
N LEU A 330 9.44 7.06 9.61
CA LEU A 330 10.91 7.02 9.50
C LEU A 330 11.39 7.75 8.25
N LEU A 331 10.73 7.50 7.12
CA LEU A 331 10.88 8.25 5.88
C LEU A 331 9.54 8.88 5.47
N ARG A 332 9.55 9.90 4.63
CA ARG A 332 8.33 10.58 4.17
C ARG A 332 8.10 10.34 2.68
N ARG A 333 6.91 9.86 2.33
CA ARG A 333 6.49 9.78 0.92
C ARG A 333 6.44 11.19 0.30
N GLY A 334 7.04 11.36 -0.87
CA GLY A 334 7.18 12.67 -1.53
C GLY A 334 8.23 13.59 -0.89
N GLY A 335 9.04 13.06 0.04
CA GLY A 335 10.28 13.71 0.51
C GLY A 335 11.47 13.38 -0.41
N ASP A 336 12.56 14.09 -0.24
CA ASP A 336 13.86 13.80 -0.88
C ASP A 336 14.72 12.97 0.07
N ALA A 337 14.48 11.66 0.16
CA ALA A 337 15.39 10.74 0.81
C ALA A 337 16.36 10.18 -0.26
N PRO A 338 17.70 10.26 -0.06
CA PRO A 338 18.65 9.76 -1.05
C PRO A 338 18.60 8.24 -1.18
N ALA A 339 18.91 7.72 -2.39
CA ALA A 339 18.82 6.30 -2.69
C ALA A 339 19.69 5.44 -1.76
N TRP A 340 20.88 5.88 -1.38
CA TRP A 340 21.73 5.14 -0.45
C TRP A 340 21.05 4.88 0.90
N LEU A 341 20.23 5.82 1.36
CA LEU A 341 19.50 5.70 2.62
C LEU A 341 18.31 4.75 2.49
N ILE A 342 17.52 4.91 1.42
CA ILE A 342 16.33 4.08 1.14
C ILE A 342 16.73 2.62 0.95
N GLU A 343 17.68 2.38 0.05
CA GLU A 343 18.15 1.04 -0.30
C GLU A 343 19.00 0.42 0.81
N GLY A 344 19.88 1.23 1.43
CA GLY A 344 20.70 0.77 2.55
C GLY A 344 19.88 0.29 3.74
N LEU A 345 18.79 0.99 4.06
CA LEU A 345 17.84 0.59 5.10
C LEU A 345 17.15 -0.73 4.75
N ALA A 346 16.65 -0.87 3.52
CA ALA A 346 15.96 -2.08 3.08
C ALA A 346 16.90 -3.30 3.11
N MET A 347 18.12 -3.16 2.60
CA MET A 347 19.14 -4.21 2.64
C MET A 347 19.65 -4.53 4.05
N TYR A 348 19.61 -3.58 4.97
CA TYR A 348 19.88 -3.81 6.38
C TYR A 348 18.82 -4.69 7.05
N CYS A 349 17.59 -4.68 6.49
CA CYS A 349 16.46 -5.46 6.97
C CYS A 349 16.30 -6.84 6.29
N GLU A 350 16.89 -7.07 5.10
CA GLU A 350 16.64 -8.25 4.26
C GLU A 350 17.44 -9.53 4.57
N PRO A 351 18.50 -9.60 5.40
CA PRO A 351 19.39 -10.74 5.45
C PRO A 351 18.67 -12.09 5.58
N THR A 352 18.92 -12.96 4.62
CA THR A 352 18.30 -14.29 4.51
C THR A 352 19.36 -15.34 4.30
N ARG A 353 19.20 -16.51 4.91
CA ARG A 353 20.10 -17.65 4.76
C ARG A 353 19.29 -18.94 4.79
N ALA A 354 19.53 -19.81 3.83
CA ALA A 354 18.85 -21.12 3.71
C ALA A 354 17.31 -20.99 3.72
N GLY A 355 16.76 -19.97 3.06
CA GLY A 355 15.32 -19.71 2.98
C GLY A 355 14.70 -19.13 4.26
N VAL A 356 15.53 -18.73 5.23
CA VAL A 356 15.08 -18.20 6.52
C VAL A 356 15.63 -16.78 6.72
N TRP A 357 14.73 -15.86 7.01
CA TRP A 357 15.11 -14.50 7.39
C TRP A 357 15.87 -14.48 8.71
N GLN A 358 17.02 -13.83 8.74
CA GLN A 358 17.94 -13.82 9.88
C GLN A 358 17.65 -12.70 10.89
N GLY A 359 16.85 -11.72 10.51
CA GLY A 359 16.55 -10.54 11.33
C GLY A 359 17.26 -9.27 10.86
N ILE A 360 16.81 -8.13 11.39
CA ILE A 360 17.32 -6.81 11.04
C ILE A 360 18.73 -6.60 11.56
N GLY A 361 19.62 -6.11 10.71
CA GLY A 361 21.00 -5.75 11.04
C GLY A 361 21.98 -6.93 11.13
N GLN A 362 21.52 -8.13 10.78
CA GLN A 362 22.40 -9.31 10.67
C GLN A 362 23.34 -9.16 9.47
N PRO A 363 24.46 -9.92 9.43
CA PRO A 363 25.35 -9.94 8.27
C PRO A 363 24.61 -10.28 6.98
N ASN A 364 24.90 -9.56 5.92
CA ASN A 364 24.38 -9.82 4.59
C ASN A 364 25.53 -10.33 3.72
N PHE A 365 25.73 -11.66 3.73
CA PHE A 365 26.83 -12.33 3.04
C PHE A 365 26.91 -12.00 1.55
N LEU A 366 25.76 -11.83 0.87
CA LEU A 366 25.76 -11.43 -0.52
C LEU A 366 26.37 -10.04 -0.72
N ARG A 367 26.00 -9.09 0.13
CA ARG A 367 26.49 -7.71 0.05
C ARG A 367 27.97 -7.62 0.42
N THR A 368 28.41 -8.36 1.44
CA THR A 368 29.83 -8.44 1.79
C THR A 368 30.66 -9.03 0.65
N LYS A 369 30.20 -10.11 0.02
CA LYS A 369 30.85 -10.67 -1.15
C LYS A 369 30.98 -9.65 -2.29
N MET A 370 29.93 -8.88 -2.57
CA MET A 370 29.94 -7.84 -3.62
C MET A 370 30.90 -6.70 -3.28
N LEU A 371 31.07 -6.34 -2.00
CA LEU A 371 32.05 -5.34 -1.56
C LEU A 371 33.49 -5.81 -1.82
N LYS A 372 33.80 -7.11 -1.66
CA LYS A 372 35.12 -7.68 -1.98
C LYS A 372 35.44 -7.64 -3.48
N GLU A 373 34.44 -7.86 -4.32
CA GLU A 373 34.59 -8.04 -5.77
C GLU A 373 34.58 -6.73 -6.55
N ARG A 374 34.14 -5.63 -5.95
CA ARG A 374 33.85 -4.37 -6.65
C ARG A 374 34.61 -3.18 -6.05
N ARG A 375 35.06 -2.29 -6.94
CA ARG A 375 35.67 -1.03 -6.51
C ARG A 375 34.61 -0.12 -5.88
N PRO A 376 34.82 0.35 -4.65
CA PRO A 376 33.85 1.20 -3.96
C PRO A 376 33.80 2.61 -4.59
N PHE A 377 32.62 3.24 -4.53
CA PHE A 377 32.50 4.68 -4.76
C PHE A 377 33.16 5.45 -3.61
N LYS A 378 33.63 6.64 -3.86
CA LYS A 378 33.92 7.57 -2.79
C LYS A 378 32.63 7.94 -2.05
N LEU A 379 32.72 8.09 -0.73
CA LEU A 379 31.55 8.42 0.11
C LEU A 379 30.79 9.63 -0.43
N LEU A 380 31.53 10.67 -0.84
CA LEU A 380 30.96 11.88 -1.42
C LEU A 380 30.09 11.62 -2.67
N GLN A 381 30.46 10.66 -3.53
CA GLN A 381 29.67 10.29 -4.71
C GLN A 381 28.36 9.62 -4.31
N LEU A 382 28.42 8.70 -3.34
CA LEU A 382 27.24 7.99 -2.83
C LEU A 382 26.24 8.94 -2.16
N LEU A 383 26.74 9.96 -1.44
CA LEU A 383 25.91 10.92 -0.72
C LEU A 383 25.27 11.99 -1.62
N ARG A 384 25.93 12.37 -2.71
CA ARG A 384 25.56 13.54 -3.53
C ARG A 384 24.41 13.28 -4.45
N ASN A 385 24.36 12.12 -5.11
CA ASN A 385 23.40 11.81 -6.15
C ASN A 385 23.03 10.32 -6.18
N ASP A 386 22.01 10.02 -7.00
CA ASP A 386 21.50 8.65 -7.18
C ASP A 386 21.88 8.08 -8.56
N ASP A 387 22.94 8.60 -9.23
CA ASP A 387 23.33 8.26 -10.60
C ASP A 387 23.62 6.76 -10.78
N TRP A 388 24.14 6.10 -9.73
CA TRP A 388 24.39 4.67 -9.72
C TRP A 388 23.12 3.82 -9.81
N LEU A 389 21.93 4.36 -9.48
CA LEU A 389 20.63 3.70 -9.61
C LEU A 389 19.91 4.05 -10.92
N HIS A 390 20.51 4.90 -11.76
CA HIS A 390 19.88 5.34 -13.01
C HIS A 390 19.79 4.19 -14.03
N LYS A 391 18.74 4.19 -14.87
CA LYS A 391 18.55 3.16 -15.92
C LYS A 391 19.72 3.01 -16.88
N THR A 392 20.55 4.04 -17.02
CA THR A 392 21.75 4.07 -17.87
C THR A 392 23.02 3.70 -17.14
N ALA A 393 22.96 3.44 -15.82
CA ALA A 393 24.12 3.04 -15.04
C ALA A 393 24.61 1.64 -15.48
N ARG A 394 25.93 1.42 -15.39
CA ARG A 394 26.48 0.08 -15.62
C ARG A 394 26.05 -0.86 -14.49
N VAL A 395 25.85 -2.12 -14.83
CA VAL A 395 25.43 -3.14 -13.83
C VAL A 395 26.39 -3.20 -12.66
N GLU A 396 27.70 -3.05 -12.91
CA GLU A 396 28.74 -3.02 -11.88
C GLU A 396 28.56 -1.86 -10.89
N ASP A 397 28.19 -0.68 -11.38
CA ASP A 397 27.96 0.51 -10.56
C ASP A 397 26.70 0.36 -9.73
N VAL A 398 25.66 -0.24 -10.29
CA VAL A 398 24.41 -0.57 -9.55
C VAL A 398 24.71 -1.51 -8.41
N VAL A 399 25.43 -2.61 -8.66
CA VAL A 399 25.80 -3.61 -7.65
C VAL A 399 26.68 -3.00 -6.56
N ALA A 400 27.67 -2.20 -6.94
CA ALA A 400 28.53 -1.49 -6.00
C ALA A 400 27.73 -0.49 -5.14
N GLY A 401 26.85 0.31 -5.76
CA GLY A 401 25.99 1.26 -5.07
C GLY A 401 25.10 0.61 -4.02
N TYR A 402 24.43 -0.49 -4.35
CA TYR A 402 23.63 -1.27 -3.40
C TYR A 402 24.49 -1.77 -2.22
N SER A 403 25.62 -2.42 -2.50
CA SER A 403 26.44 -3.02 -1.44
C SER A 403 27.03 -1.97 -0.49
N GLN A 404 27.48 -0.82 -1.05
CA GLN A 404 27.97 0.28 -0.25
C GLN A 404 26.87 1.01 0.53
N SER A 405 25.68 1.15 -0.04
CA SER A 405 24.52 1.72 0.65
C SER A 405 24.15 0.89 1.88
N TRP A 406 24.17 -0.46 1.75
CA TRP A 406 23.98 -1.36 2.87
C TRP A 406 25.09 -1.18 3.94
N ALA A 407 26.35 -1.19 3.52
CA ALA A 407 27.48 -1.05 4.45
C ALA A 407 27.46 0.30 5.17
N LEU A 408 27.17 1.40 4.46
CA LEU A 408 27.05 2.73 5.04
C LEU A 408 25.90 2.81 6.05
N PHE A 409 24.70 2.33 5.68
CA PHE A 409 23.58 2.33 6.60
C PHE A 409 23.85 1.49 7.85
N ARG A 410 24.47 0.32 7.68
CA ARG A 410 24.85 -0.56 8.78
C ARG A 410 25.90 0.09 9.70
N PHE A 411 26.93 0.72 9.13
CA PHE A 411 27.93 1.47 9.84
C PHE A 411 27.29 2.59 10.69
N LEU A 412 26.45 3.43 10.08
CA LEU A 412 25.79 4.52 10.79
C LEU A 412 24.83 4.01 11.88
N MET A 413 24.14 2.90 11.66
CA MET A 413 23.27 2.28 12.67
C MET A 413 24.07 1.71 13.86
N GLN A 414 25.31 1.31 13.66
CA GLN A 414 26.14 0.73 14.71
C GLN A 414 26.93 1.80 15.47
N GLU A 415 27.63 2.68 14.76
CA GLU A 415 28.56 3.64 15.35
C GLU A 415 27.94 5.03 15.57
N HIS A 416 26.97 5.44 14.74
CA HIS A 416 26.37 6.77 14.75
C HIS A 416 24.84 6.78 14.81
N PRO A 417 24.19 5.96 15.65
CA PRO A 417 22.72 5.86 15.65
C PRO A 417 22.01 7.14 16.07
N LYS A 418 22.65 7.98 16.88
CA LYS A 418 22.11 9.29 17.31
C LYS A 418 22.13 10.29 16.15
N GLU A 419 23.26 10.39 15.50
CA GLU A 419 23.45 11.26 14.33
C GLU A 419 22.55 10.83 13.18
N LEU A 420 22.40 9.52 12.94
CA LEU A 420 21.47 9.01 11.92
C LEU A 420 20.02 9.42 12.19
N ARG A 421 19.57 9.42 13.45
CA ARG A 421 18.24 9.94 13.81
C ARG A 421 18.12 11.43 13.51
N GLN A 422 19.10 12.22 13.92
CA GLN A 422 19.14 13.66 13.66
C GLN A 422 19.09 13.95 12.15
N TYR A 423 19.84 13.18 11.36
CA TYR A 423 19.84 13.30 9.91
C TYR A 423 18.46 12.98 9.30
N LEU A 424 17.80 11.89 9.73
CA LEU A 424 16.46 11.56 9.26
C LEU A 424 15.42 12.61 9.63
N ASP A 425 15.52 13.21 10.82
CA ASP A 425 14.65 14.31 11.24
C ASP A 425 14.89 15.56 10.40
N LEU A 426 16.16 15.90 10.09
CA LEU A 426 16.54 17.05 9.28
C LEU A 426 16.03 16.94 7.84
N ILE A 427 16.20 15.79 7.20
CA ILE A 427 15.80 15.60 5.79
C ILE A 427 14.30 15.36 5.60
N ARG A 428 13.54 15.14 6.68
CA ARG A 428 12.10 14.78 6.62
C ARG A 428 11.28 15.70 5.73
N ASP A 429 11.55 17.01 5.78
CA ASP A 429 10.80 18.02 5.04
C ASP A 429 11.50 18.49 3.76
N ARG A 430 12.65 17.92 3.41
CA ARG A 430 13.32 18.18 2.14
C ARG A 430 12.49 17.64 0.96
N ARG A 431 12.54 18.36 -0.17
CA ARG A 431 11.79 18.01 -1.39
C ARG A 431 12.69 17.91 -2.61
N THR A 432 13.93 18.37 -2.49
CA THR A 432 14.89 18.47 -3.58
C THR A 432 16.30 18.08 -3.11
N PRO A 433 17.16 17.55 -4.00
CA PRO A 433 18.45 16.97 -3.64
C PRO A 433 19.57 17.99 -3.31
N GLU A 434 19.34 19.28 -3.51
CA GLU A 434 20.40 20.31 -3.40
C GLU A 434 21.02 20.38 -2.00
N HIS A 435 20.28 19.98 -0.98
CA HIS A 435 20.71 20.05 0.42
C HIS A 435 21.39 18.77 0.94
N ARG A 436 21.35 17.66 0.20
CA ARG A 436 21.76 16.33 0.69
C ARG A 436 23.15 16.32 1.35
N LEU A 437 24.14 16.90 0.68
CA LEU A 437 25.50 16.93 1.20
C LEU A 437 25.66 17.88 2.39
N ALA A 438 25.03 19.06 2.33
CA ALA A 438 25.05 20.03 3.40
C ALA A 438 24.40 19.46 4.68
N ASP A 439 23.20 18.89 4.55
CA ASP A 439 22.47 18.26 5.65
C ASP A 439 23.25 17.09 6.27
N PHE A 440 23.91 16.27 5.44
CA PHE A 440 24.74 15.18 5.93
C PHE A 440 25.97 15.71 6.67
N SER A 441 26.66 16.72 6.11
CA SER A 441 27.82 17.34 6.75
C SER A 441 27.48 18.07 8.05
N GLU A 442 26.32 18.71 8.12
CA GLU A 442 25.82 19.36 9.34
C GLU A 442 25.73 18.38 10.51
N VAL A 443 25.24 17.18 10.24
CA VAL A 443 24.98 16.16 11.27
C VAL A 443 26.24 15.34 11.59
N PHE A 444 26.98 14.90 10.59
CA PHE A 444 28.11 13.98 10.75
C PHE A 444 29.49 14.67 10.80
N GLY A 445 29.53 15.97 10.55
CA GLY A 445 30.75 16.79 10.71
C GLY A 445 31.78 16.55 9.61
N ASN A 446 33.04 16.22 10.00
CA ASN A 446 34.14 16.07 9.06
C ASN A 446 34.01 14.82 8.20
N LEU A 447 33.57 15.01 6.94
CA LEU A 447 33.34 13.91 6.01
C LEU A 447 34.60 13.12 5.65
N ALA A 448 35.78 13.73 5.63
CA ALA A 448 37.01 13.02 5.34
C ALA A 448 37.39 12.05 6.48
N ALA A 449 37.18 12.46 7.73
CA ALA A 449 37.39 11.60 8.89
C ALA A 449 36.35 10.46 8.92
N LEU A 450 35.09 10.77 8.60
CA LEU A 450 34.04 9.78 8.53
C LEU A 450 34.28 8.76 7.40
N GLU A 451 34.70 9.22 6.20
CA GLU A 451 35.05 8.35 5.07
C GLU A 451 36.16 7.38 5.44
N LYS A 452 37.23 7.87 6.08
CA LYS A 452 38.33 7.02 6.54
C LYS A 452 37.85 5.95 7.52
N ARG A 453 37.04 6.32 8.53
CA ARG A 453 36.50 5.35 9.50
C ARG A 453 35.53 4.36 8.84
N TYR A 454 34.76 4.82 7.86
CA TYR A 454 33.89 3.96 7.07
C TYR A 454 34.68 2.96 6.19
N GLU A 455 35.78 3.39 5.58
CA GLU A 455 36.67 2.50 4.81
C GLU A 455 37.28 1.42 5.73
N GLU A 456 37.77 1.78 6.90
CA GLU A 456 38.24 0.84 7.94
C GLU A 456 37.14 -0.16 8.34
N TYR A 457 35.92 0.34 8.59
CA TYR A 457 34.79 -0.51 8.92
C TYR A 457 34.42 -1.50 7.80
N VAL A 458 34.51 -1.10 6.53
CA VAL A 458 34.28 -1.99 5.39
C VAL A 458 35.37 -3.08 5.33
N GLU A 459 36.63 -2.73 5.59
CA GLU A 459 37.73 -3.71 5.67
C GLU A 459 37.52 -4.72 6.81
N GLU A 460 37.14 -4.25 8.01
CA GLU A 460 36.77 -5.10 9.13
C GLU A 460 35.62 -6.07 8.80
N LEU A 461 34.58 -5.54 8.12
CA LEU A 461 33.41 -6.31 7.72
C LEU A 461 33.76 -7.40 6.71
N ILE A 462 34.64 -7.12 5.77
CA ILE A 462 35.16 -8.04 4.77
C ILE A 462 36.03 -9.12 5.43
N GLY A 463 36.92 -8.73 6.33
CA GLY A 463 37.83 -9.65 7.03
C GLY A 463 37.16 -10.58 8.02
N ALA A 464 36.01 -10.21 8.56
CA ALA A 464 35.26 -11.05 9.50
C ALA A 464 34.57 -12.28 8.85
N GLU A 465 34.52 -12.33 7.52
CA GLU A 465 33.90 -13.45 6.75
C GLU A 465 34.93 -14.41 6.13
N ASP A 466 36.22 -14.12 6.23
CA ASP A 466 37.33 -15.05 5.88
C ASP A 466 37.63 -15.97 7.04
#